data_8eaf34dea92322508d887bad9c54bcb4
#
_entry.id   8eaf34dea92322508d887bad9c54bcb4
#
_cell.length_a   1.000
_cell.length_b   1.000
_cell.length_c   1.000
_cell.angle_alpha   90.00
_cell.angle_beta   90.00
_cell.angle_gamma   90.00
#
_symmetry.space_group_name_H-M   'P 1'
#
loop_
_entity.id
_entity.type
_entity.pdbx_description
1 polymer ?
#
loop_
_entity_poly.entity_id
_entity_poly.type
_entity_poly.pdbx_seq_one_letter_code
_entity_poly.pdbx_strand_id
1 'polypeptide(L)'
;MKTNKLILGIIIYLILIPTSLIAQETWLNGYKKVLVIGAHPDDPETMCGGTILKLKAMGVEVVSVYLTSGEAGIRNKSHEESRTIRQAEARRACEVMGVRPIFMTQIDGNAEVNKERYAEMLALIEAEKPDMVITHWPIDSHRDHRVCAVLVYDAWRQSGYSFDLYYGEVMTGLQTQNFTPTLWVDITDYKAQKEKAYMCHESQGMAEVQEYHDTMERMRGMEHQTQHAEAFIKQNWKDE
;
A
#
# COMPACT_ATOMS: atom_id res chain seq x y z
N MET A 1 -14.67 76.26 -15.15
CA MET A 1 -14.49 74.90 -15.69
C MET A 1 -13.68 74.08 -14.68
N LYS A 2 -14.32 73.17 -13.94
CA LYS A 2 -13.65 72.26 -12.99
C LYS A 2 -13.66 70.91 -13.61
N THR A 3 -12.48 70.37 -13.98
CA THR A 3 -12.29 69.02 -14.52
C THR A 3 -12.22 68.04 -13.37
N ASN A 4 -13.25 67.18 -13.24
CA ASN A 4 -13.25 66.04 -12.34
C ASN A 4 -12.38 64.89 -12.95
N LYS A 5 -11.29 64.55 -12.30
CA LYS A 5 -10.51 63.35 -12.61
C LYS A 5 -11.13 62.19 -11.86
N LEU A 6 -11.71 61.27 -12.63
CA LEU A 6 -12.18 59.95 -12.12
C LEU A 6 -10.96 59.03 -11.95
N ILE A 7 -10.63 58.64 -10.70
CA ILE A 7 -9.59 57.66 -10.42
C ILE A 7 -10.26 56.28 -10.39
N LEU A 8 -10.00 55.47 -11.41
CA LEU A 8 -10.46 54.10 -11.51
C LEU A 8 -9.50 53.20 -10.67
N GLY A 9 -9.95 52.83 -9.50
CA GLY A 9 -9.19 51.89 -8.65
C GLY A 9 -9.34 50.46 -9.17
N ILE A 10 -8.26 49.88 -9.66
CA ILE A 10 -8.20 48.44 -10.00
C ILE A 10 -8.02 47.68 -8.71
N ILE A 11 -9.06 46.94 -8.27
CA ILE A 11 -8.95 45.96 -7.16
C ILE A 11 -8.40 44.69 -7.75
N ILE A 12 -7.13 44.36 -7.48
CA ILE A 12 -6.52 43.08 -7.79
C ILE A 12 -6.91 42.10 -6.67
N TYR A 13 -7.82 41.19 -6.96
CA TYR A 13 -8.07 40.02 -6.10
C TYR A 13 -6.88 39.05 -6.23
N LEU A 14 -5.98 39.06 -5.28
CA LEU A 14 -5.02 37.98 -5.09
C LEU A 14 -5.80 36.76 -4.59
N ILE A 15 -6.05 35.81 -5.47
CA ILE A 15 -6.52 34.49 -5.07
C ILE A 15 -5.30 33.80 -4.39
N LEU A 16 -5.28 33.83 -3.07
CA LEU A 16 -4.37 33.02 -2.28
C LEU A 16 -4.80 31.55 -2.47
N ILE A 17 -4.20 30.85 -3.44
CA ILE A 17 -4.27 29.40 -3.52
C ILE A 17 -3.51 28.90 -2.30
N PRO A 18 -4.13 28.10 -1.42
CA PRO A 18 -3.41 27.55 -0.26
C PRO A 18 -2.28 26.65 -0.76
N THR A 19 -1.05 27.09 -0.62
CA THR A 19 0.18 26.37 -1.00
C THR A 19 0.44 25.15 -0.11
N SER A 20 -0.41 24.88 0.87
CA SER A 20 -0.26 23.78 1.82
C SER A 20 -0.62 22.39 1.28
N LEU A 21 -1.34 22.29 0.15
CA LEU A 21 -1.73 20.98 -0.40
C LEU A 21 -0.67 20.31 -1.28
N ILE A 22 0.31 21.03 -1.79
CA ILE A 22 1.31 20.48 -2.74
C ILE A 22 2.53 19.88 -2.03
N ALA A 23 2.77 20.22 -0.77
CA ALA A 23 3.99 19.82 -0.06
C ALA A 23 3.92 18.43 0.61
N GLN A 24 2.75 17.81 0.70
CA GLN A 24 2.53 16.69 1.62
C GLN A 24 2.87 15.30 1.06
N GLU A 25 3.00 15.12 -0.25
CA GLU A 25 3.25 13.81 -0.86
C GLU A 25 4.56 13.73 -1.68
N THR A 26 5.43 14.71 -1.51
CA THR A 26 6.74 14.74 -2.20
C THR A 26 7.62 13.53 -1.90
N TRP A 27 7.31 12.80 -0.82
CA TRP A 27 8.01 11.59 -0.43
C TRP A 27 7.81 10.42 -1.41
N LEU A 28 6.76 10.44 -2.25
CA LEU A 28 6.56 9.47 -3.34
C LEU A 28 7.40 9.75 -4.59
N ASN A 29 8.04 10.92 -4.68
CA ASN A 29 8.78 11.31 -5.87
C ASN A 29 10.16 10.64 -5.95
N GLY A 30 10.59 10.33 -7.17
CA GLY A 30 11.94 9.85 -7.46
C GLY A 30 12.10 8.34 -7.49
N TYR A 31 11.12 7.57 -7.02
CA TYR A 31 11.12 6.12 -7.11
C TYR A 31 10.86 5.67 -8.56
N LYS A 32 11.54 4.62 -8.99
CA LYS A 32 11.38 4.00 -10.31
C LYS A 32 10.73 2.64 -10.21
N LYS A 33 11.02 1.91 -9.12
CA LYS A 33 10.49 0.58 -8.88
C LYS A 33 10.10 0.38 -7.42
N VAL A 34 8.86 -0.07 -7.21
CA VAL A 34 8.28 -0.30 -5.90
C VAL A 34 7.78 -1.74 -5.80
N LEU A 35 8.13 -2.43 -4.71
CA LEU A 35 7.49 -3.69 -4.34
C LEU A 35 6.46 -3.42 -3.24
N VAL A 36 5.28 -3.98 -3.39
CA VAL A 36 4.29 -4.07 -2.32
C VAL A 36 4.19 -5.53 -1.90
N ILE A 37 4.67 -5.84 -0.71
CA ILE A 37 4.82 -7.21 -0.22
C ILE A 37 3.80 -7.48 0.88
N GLY A 38 2.72 -8.19 0.52
CA GLY A 38 1.70 -8.69 1.44
C GLY A 38 1.90 -10.16 1.78
N ALA A 39 1.24 -10.62 2.83
CA ALA A 39 1.25 -12.02 3.22
C ALA A 39 0.35 -12.88 2.32
N HIS A 40 -0.82 -12.36 1.97
CA HIS A 40 -1.84 -13.08 1.21
C HIS A 40 -2.27 -12.34 -0.05
N PRO A 41 -2.85 -13.06 -1.03
CA PRO A 41 -3.62 -12.46 -2.12
C PRO A 41 -4.80 -11.68 -1.55
N ASP A 42 -4.79 -10.37 -1.63
CA ASP A 42 -5.67 -9.29 -1.18
C ASP A 42 -4.97 -8.20 -0.34
N ASP A 43 -3.88 -8.53 0.36
CA ASP A 43 -3.20 -7.57 1.23
C ASP A 43 -2.63 -6.35 0.47
N PRO A 44 -1.90 -6.49 -0.66
CA PRO A 44 -1.41 -5.32 -1.38
C PRO A 44 -2.52 -4.40 -1.85
N GLU A 45 -3.64 -4.96 -2.28
CA GLU A 45 -4.81 -4.24 -2.77
C GLU A 45 -5.52 -3.48 -1.66
N THR A 46 -5.71 -4.12 -0.52
CA THR A 46 -6.41 -3.51 0.62
C THR A 46 -5.52 -2.52 1.37
N MET A 47 -4.24 -2.86 1.58
CA MET A 47 -3.27 -2.04 2.31
C MET A 47 -2.95 -0.73 1.58
N CYS A 48 -2.67 -0.78 0.28
CA CYS A 48 -2.19 0.39 -0.46
C CYS A 48 -2.55 0.40 -1.96
N GLY A 49 -3.69 -0.16 -2.34
CA GLY A 49 -4.14 -0.20 -3.74
C GLY A 49 -4.26 1.18 -4.39
N GLY A 50 -4.69 2.20 -3.64
CA GLY A 50 -4.74 3.59 -4.11
C GLY A 50 -3.35 4.17 -4.35
N THR A 51 -2.41 3.93 -3.44
CA THR A 51 -0.99 4.32 -3.59
C THR A 51 -0.34 3.60 -4.78
N ILE A 52 -0.63 2.32 -4.97
CA ILE A 52 -0.18 1.56 -6.16
C ILE A 52 -0.65 2.27 -7.44
N LEU A 53 -1.92 2.59 -7.54
CA LEU A 53 -2.50 3.26 -8.71
C LEU A 53 -1.89 4.64 -8.94
N LYS A 54 -1.67 5.41 -7.88
CA LYS A 54 -1.02 6.72 -7.94
C LYS A 54 0.43 6.61 -8.44
N LEU A 55 1.22 5.69 -7.89
CA LEU A 55 2.59 5.42 -8.35
C LEU A 55 2.62 5.00 -9.83
N LYS A 56 1.66 4.17 -10.26
CA LYS A 56 1.50 3.79 -11.67
C LYS A 56 1.22 5.01 -12.55
N ALA A 57 0.34 5.92 -12.13
CA ALA A 57 0.05 7.16 -12.84
C ALA A 57 1.29 8.09 -12.93
N MET A 58 2.21 8.01 -11.96
CA MET A 58 3.50 8.71 -11.97
C MET A 58 4.55 8.02 -12.85
N GLY A 59 4.24 6.86 -13.48
CA GLY A 59 5.16 6.11 -14.34
C GLY A 59 6.09 5.16 -13.59
N VAL A 60 5.84 4.88 -12.33
CA VAL A 60 6.64 3.96 -11.51
C VAL A 60 6.30 2.51 -11.86
N GLU A 61 7.30 1.63 -11.95
CA GLU A 61 7.09 0.18 -12.00
C GLU A 61 6.66 -0.30 -10.61
N VAL A 62 5.46 -0.87 -10.49
CA VAL A 62 4.99 -1.45 -9.23
C VAL A 62 4.75 -2.94 -9.39
N VAL A 63 5.14 -3.73 -8.38
CA VAL A 63 4.98 -5.18 -8.34
C VAL A 63 4.27 -5.54 -7.03
N SER A 64 3.15 -6.26 -7.14
CA SER A 64 2.49 -6.88 -5.99
C SER A 64 3.10 -8.24 -5.70
N VAL A 65 3.60 -8.43 -4.48
CA VAL A 65 4.22 -9.67 -4.02
C VAL A 65 3.36 -10.27 -2.92
N TYR A 66 3.10 -11.55 -3.02
CA TYR A 66 2.32 -12.33 -2.06
C TYR A 66 3.24 -13.40 -1.44
N LEU A 67 3.45 -13.35 -0.12
CA LEU A 67 4.30 -14.28 0.61
C LEU A 67 3.78 -15.71 0.52
N THR A 68 2.45 -15.86 0.53
CA THR A 68 1.73 -17.13 0.34
C THR A 68 0.80 -17.03 -0.87
N SER A 69 0.16 -18.13 -1.23
CA SER A 69 -0.90 -18.12 -2.26
C SER A 69 -2.31 -18.22 -1.67
N GLY A 70 -2.46 -18.01 -0.36
CA GLY A 70 -3.74 -18.07 0.34
C GLY A 70 -4.35 -19.47 0.41
N GLU A 71 -3.51 -20.49 0.53
CA GLU A 71 -3.90 -21.89 0.44
C GLU A 71 -4.92 -22.32 1.49
N ALA A 72 -4.89 -21.73 2.68
CA ALA A 72 -5.83 -22.04 3.76
C ALA A 72 -7.07 -21.09 3.78
N GLY A 73 -7.12 -20.10 2.90
CA GLY A 73 -8.10 -19.01 2.94
C GLY A 73 -9.52 -19.39 2.50
N ILE A 74 -9.78 -20.57 1.91
CA ILE A 74 -11.11 -20.97 1.46
C ILE A 74 -11.58 -22.21 2.23
N ARG A 75 -12.63 -22.02 3.07
CA ARG A 75 -13.21 -23.12 3.83
C ARG A 75 -13.71 -24.24 2.90
N ASN A 76 -13.47 -25.49 3.29
CA ASN A 76 -13.92 -26.70 2.59
C ASN A 76 -13.31 -26.94 1.19
N LYS A 77 -12.18 -26.28 0.90
CA LYS A 77 -11.38 -26.57 -0.29
C LYS A 77 -10.00 -27.11 0.12
N SER A 78 -9.41 -27.90 -0.77
CA SER A 78 -8.01 -28.29 -0.63
C SER A 78 -7.08 -27.08 -0.79
N HIS A 79 -5.86 -27.17 -0.26
CA HIS A 79 -4.85 -26.12 -0.45
C HIS A 79 -4.58 -25.84 -1.93
N GLU A 80 -4.58 -26.87 -2.79
CA GLU A 80 -4.35 -26.71 -4.22
C GLU A 80 -5.49 -25.98 -4.93
N GLU A 81 -6.74 -26.31 -4.60
CA GLU A 81 -7.91 -25.60 -5.13
C GLU A 81 -7.93 -24.14 -4.68
N SER A 82 -7.68 -23.90 -3.37
CA SER A 82 -7.63 -22.55 -2.81
C SER A 82 -6.53 -21.71 -3.46
N ARG A 83 -5.31 -22.27 -3.60
CA ARG A 83 -4.19 -21.65 -4.32
C ARG A 83 -4.59 -21.24 -5.72
N THR A 84 -5.19 -22.16 -6.48
CA THR A 84 -5.58 -21.90 -7.88
C THR A 84 -6.56 -20.76 -7.97
N ILE A 85 -7.59 -20.74 -7.12
CA ILE A 85 -8.61 -19.69 -7.09
C ILE A 85 -7.98 -18.36 -6.69
N ARG A 86 -7.28 -18.31 -5.55
CA ARG A 86 -6.75 -17.05 -4.99
C ARG A 86 -5.65 -16.44 -5.86
N GLN A 87 -4.81 -17.25 -6.50
CA GLN A 87 -3.86 -16.73 -7.50
C GLN A 87 -4.56 -16.15 -8.73
N ALA A 88 -5.66 -16.75 -9.20
CA ALA A 88 -6.42 -16.22 -10.31
C ALA A 88 -7.10 -14.88 -9.93
N GLU A 89 -7.63 -14.77 -8.72
CA GLU A 89 -8.20 -13.52 -8.17
C GLU A 89 -7.15 -12.42 -8.10
N ALA A 90 -5.97 -12.70 -7.52
CA ALA A 90 -4.86 -11.75 -7.42
C ALA A 90 -4.36 -11.29 -8.80
N ARG A 91 -4.31 -12.18 -9.79
CA ARG A 91 -3.94 -11.78 -11.16
C ARG A 91 -4.95 -10.80 -11.75
N ARG A 92 -6.27 -11.02 -11.57
CA ARG A 92 -7.31 -10.09 -12.00
C ARG A 92 -7.19 -8.74 -11.28
N ALA A 93 -6.94 -8.75 -9.98
CA ALA A 93 -6.71 -7.53 -9.20
C ALA A 93 -5.49 -6.75 -9.70
N CYS A 94 -4.39 -7.45 -9.96
CA CYS A 94 -3.19 -6.86 -10.56
C CYS A 94 -3.44 -6.28 -11.95
N GLU A 95 -4.25 -6.94 -12.79
CA GLU A 95 -4.68 -6.42 -14.11
C GLU A 95 -5.46 -5.11 -13.96
N VAL A 96 -6.39 -5.01 -12.99
CA VAL A 96 -7.13 -3.78 -12.69
C VAL A 96 -6.18 -2.64 -12.30
N MET A 97 -5.13 -2.93 -11.53
CA MET A 97 -4.16 -1.93 -11.08
C MET A 97 -3.04 -1.66 -12.10
N GLY A 98 -2.90 -2.49 -13.14
CA GLY A 98 -1.82 -2.38 -14.14
C GLY A 98 -0.45 -2.77 -13.58
N VAL A 99 -0.39 -3.75 -12.67
CA VAL A 99 0.82 -4.25 -12.03
C VAL A 99 1.01 -5.75 -12.28
N ARG A 100 2.19 -6.30 -12.01
CA ARG A 100 2.43 -7.74 -12.10
C ARG A 100 2.48 -8.41 -10.74
N PRO A 101 1.94 -9.62 -10.59
CA PRO A 101 2.04 -10.39 -9.36
C PRO A 101 3.32 -11.24 -9.30
N ILE A 102 3.87 -11.41 -8.09
CA ILE A 102 4.84 -12.45 -7.73
C ILE A 102 4.23 -13.24 -6.57
N PHE A 103 4.22 -14.56 -6.68
CA PHE A 103 3.83 -15.46 -5.58
C PHE A 103 5.09 -16.15 -5.06
N MET A 104 5.36 -15.98 -3.76
CA MET A 104 6.44 -16.67 -3.07
C MET A 104 6.00 -18.08 -2.65
N THR A 105 6.80 -18.77 -1.86
CA THR A 105 6.65 -20.21 -1.65
C THR A 105 6.13 -20.60 -0.27
N GLN A 106 5.80 -19.62 0.60
CA GLN A 106 5.27 -19.91 1.93
C GLN A 106 3.81 -20.36 1.89
N ILE A 107 3.37 -21.04 2.93
CA ILE A 107 2.03 -21.60 3.04
C ILE A 107 1.19 -20.73 3.98
N ASP A 108 0.00 -20.34 3.52
CA ASP A 108 -0.97 -19.57 4.29
C ASP A 108 -1.33 -20.26 5.61
N GLY A 109 -1.33 -19.48 6.70
CA GLY A 109 -1.55 -19.95 8.06
C GLY A 109 -0.36 -20.68 8.69
N ASN A 110 0.70 -20.91 7.92
CA ASN A 110 1.91 -21.61 8.35
C ASN A 110 3.21 -20.94 7.89
N ALA A 111 3.16 -19.61 7.70
CA ALA A 111 4.36 -18.86 7.35
C ALA A 111 5.41 -18.94 8.46
N GLU A 112 6.67 -19.09 8.07
CA GLU A 112 7.81 -19.35 8.95
C GLU A 112 8.88 -18.28 8.84
N VAL A 113 9.61 -18.09 9.94
CA VAL A 113 10.85 -17.33 10.00
C VAL A 113 11.99 -18.30 10.27
N ASN A 114 12.78 -18.58 9.25
CA ASN A 114 13.95 -19.45 9.33
C ASN A 114 15.00 -19.02 8.28
N LYS A 115 16.15 -19.69 8.26
CA LYS A 115 17.28 -19.33 7.39
C LYS A 115 16.92 -19.35 5.90
N GLU A 116 16.16 -20.34 5.47
CA GLU A 116 15.73 -20.49 4.07
C GLU A 116 14.80 -19.34 3.67
N ARG A 117 13.88 -18.95 4.55
CA ARG A 117 12.90 -17.88 4.29
C ARG A 117 13.54 -16.48 4.27
N TYR A 118 14.53 -16.23 5.13
CA TYR A 118 15.35 -15.03 5.02
C TYR A 118 16.10 -14.97 3.69
N ALA A 119 16.71 -16.07 3.26
CA ALA A 119 17.42 -16.13 1.98
C ALA A 119 16.48 -15.95 0.79
N GLU A 120 15.27 -16.52 0.82
CA GLU A 120 14.25 -16.36 -0.22
C GLU A 120 13.81 -14.89 -0.38
N MET A 121 13.53 -14.21 0.73
CA MET A 121 13.15 -12.79 0.70
C MET A 121 14.31 -11.91 0.21
N LEU A 122 15.53 -12.15 0.67
CA LEU A 122 16.69 -11.41 0.21
C LEU A 122 16.92 -11.62 -1.30
N ALA A 123 16.80 -12.86 -1.78
CA ALA A 123 16.94 -13.17 -3.21
C ALA A 123 15.89 -12.45 -4.08
N LEU A 124 14.65 -12.28 -3.59
CA LEU A 124 13.63 -11.47 -4.25
C LEU A 124 14.08 -10.01 -4.37
N ILE A 125 14.55 -9.42 -3.27
CA ILE A 125 15.03 -8.03 -3.24
C ILE A 125 16.20 -7.82 -4.20
N GLU A 126 17.18 -8.75 -4.21
CA GLU A 126 18.35 -8.70 -5.10
C GLU A 126 17.98 -8.85 -6.58
N ALA A 127 16.98 -9.67 -6.90
CA ALA A 127 16.50 -9.87 -8.25
C ALA A 127 15.71 -8.66 -8.77
N GLU A 128 14.82 -8.13 -7.95
CA GLU A 128 13.91 -7.05 -8.32
C GLU A 128 14.54 -5.66 -8.21
N LYS A 129 15.48 -5.45 -7.30
CA LYS A 129 16.20 -4.19 -7.03
C LYS A 129 15.26 -2.99 -6.88
N PRO A 130 14.33 -3.03 -5.92
CA PRO A 130 13.40 -1.93 -5.70
C PRO A 130 14.10 -0.71 -5.13
N ASP A 131 13.54 0.48 -5.40
CA ASP A 131 13.90 1.72 -4.71
C ASP A 131 13.10 1.88 -3.41
N MET A 132 11.91 1.28 -3.36
CA MET A 132 10.98 1.31 -2.23
C MET A 132 10.31 -0.05 -2.04
N VAL A 133 10.08 -0.42 -0.79
CA VAL A 133 9.22 -1.55 -0.41
C VAL A 133 8.17 -1.08 0.59
N ILE A 134 6.92 -1.47 0.35
CA ILE A 134 5.81 -1.31 1.29
C ILE A 134 5.42 -2.71 1.77
N THR A 135 5.25 -2.90 3.08
CA THR A 135 4.84 -4.17 3.68
C THR A 135 3.99 -3.97 4.92
N HIS A 136 3.57 -5.04 5.57
CA HIS A 136 2.76 -5.00 6.78
C HIS A 136 3.47 -4.31 7.94
N TRP A 137 2.69 -3.62 8.78
CA TRP A 137 3.12 -3.21 10.10
C TRP A 137 3.41 -4.43 10.99
N PRO A 138 4.54 -4.44 11.74
CA PRO A 138 4.95 -5.66 12.48
C PRO A 138 4.07 -6.01 13.68
N ILE A 139 3.17 -5.13 14.12
CA ILE A 139 2.23 -5.41 15.21
C ILE A 139 0.84 -5.61 14.60
N ASP A 140 0.52 -6.88 14.36
CA ASP A 140 -0.72 -7.30 13.71
C ASP A 140 -1.25 -8.57 14.38
N SER A 141 -2.57 -8.78 14.40
CA SER A 141 -3.18 -9.99 14.95
C SER A 141 -2.90 -11.23 14.08
N HIS A 142 -2.76 -11.03 12.75
CA HIS A 142 -2.47 -12.13 11.83
C HIS A 142 -0.99 -12.51 11.87
N ARG A 143 -0.69 -13.78 12.18
CA ARG A 143 0.71 -14.25 12.30
C ARG A 143 1.51 -14.06 11.02
N ASP A 144 0.93 -14.35 9.86
CA ASP A 144 1.64 -14.31 8.59
C ASP A 144 1.99 -12.87 8.18
N HIS A 145 1.17 -11.87 8.57
CA HIS A 145 1.51 -10.45 8.41
C HIS A 145 2.77 -10.09 9.19
N ARG A 146 2.87 -10.56 10.45
CA ARG A 146 4.08 -10.35 11.28
C ARG A 146 5.30 -11.05 10.70
N VAL A 147 5.14 -12.28 10.19
CA VAL A 147 6.23 -13.02 9.52
C VAL A 147 6.68 -12.27 8.27
N CYS A 148 5.75 -11.80 7.45
CA CYS A 148 6.04 -11.02 6.25
C CYS A 148 6.85 -9.77 6.61
N ALA A 149 6.40 -8.98 7.59
CA ALA A 149 7.09 -7.79 8.07
C ALA A 149 8.52 -8.09 8.56
N VAL A 150 8.72 -9.17 9.32
CA VAL A 150 10.04 -9.58 9.83
C VAL A 150 10.98 -9.96 8.70
N LEU A 151 10.52 -10.74 7.72
CA LEU A 151 11.34 -11.17 6.59
C LEU A 151 11.76 -9.99 5.71
N VAL A 152 10.86 -9.05 5.45
CA VAL A 152 11.16 -7.84 4.68
C VAL A 152 12.13 -6.94 5.43
N TYR A 153 11.93 -6.75 6.74
CA TYR A 153 12.84 -5.96 7.57
C TYR A 153 14.27 -6.53 7.58
N ASP A 154 14.39 -7.86 7.70
CA ASP A 154 15.70 -8.51 7.66
C ASP A 154 16.37 -8.37 6.29
N ALA A 155 15.63 -8.55 5.20
CA ALA A 155 16.12 -8.35 3.84
C ALA A 155 16.59 -6.89 3.61
N TRP A 156 15.85 -5.90 4.14
CA TRP A 156 16.25 -4.48 4.13
C TRP A 156 17.59 -4.26 4.83
N ARG A 157 17.82 -4.88 5.98
CA ARG A 157 19.10 -4.81 6.69
C ARG A 157 20.22 -5.51 5.94
N GLN A 158 19.97 -6.74 5.46
CA GLN A 158 20.98 -7.55 4.78
C GLN A 158 21.40 -6.97 3.42
N SER A 159 20.48 -6.30 2.72
CA SER A 159 20.78 -5.60 1.47
C SER A 159 21.61 -4.31 1.65
N GLY A 160 21.98 -3.97 2.89
CA GLY A 160 22.69 -2.74 3.20
C GLY A 160 21.81 -1.49 3.09
N TYR A 161 20.49 -1.63 3.38
CA TYR A 161 19.50 -0.54 3.31
C TYR A 161 19.35 0.02 1.89
N SER A 162 19.34 -0.88 0.90
CA SER A 162 19.37 -0.52 -0.52
C SER A 162 18.06 0.08 -1.05
N PHE A 163 16.99 0.08 -0.25
CA PHE A 163 15.68 0.64 -0.59
C PHE A 163 15.07 1.34 0.62
N ASP A 164 14.13 2.24 0.40
CA ASP A 164 13.31 2.81 1.45
C ASP A 164 12.23 1.80 1.87
N LEU A 165 12.11 1.53 3.17
CA LEU A 165 11.11 0.62 3.73
C LEU A 165 9.96 1.39 4.38
N TYR A 166 8.73 1.03 3.99
CA TYR A 166 7.50 1.58 4.54
C TYR A 166 6.58 0.47 5.04
N TYR A 167 5.85 0.78 6.09
CA TYR A 167 4.81 -0.08 6.64
C TYR A 167 3.44 0.53 6.41
N GLY A 168 2.50 -0.29 5.93
CA GLY A 168 1.09 0.05 5.80
C GLY A 168 0.21 -0.74 6.76
N GLU A 169 -1.05 -0.38 6.82
CA GLU A 169 -2.08 -1.04 7.63
C GLU A 169 -3.07 -1.77 6.73
N VAL A 170 -3.59 -2.90 7.19
CA VAL A 170 -4.65 -3.64 6.47
C VAL A 170 -6.01 -3.29 7.03
N MET A 171 -6.27 -3.62 8.29
CA MET A 171 -7.52 -3.30 8.98
C MET A 171 -7.20 -2.84 10.40
N THR A 172 -7.02 -1.54 10.56
CA THR A 172 -6.67 -0.95 11.85
C THR A 172 -7.75 -1.22 12.91
N GLY A 173 -7.31 -1.66 14.08
CA GLY A 173 -8.16 -2.01 15.21
C GLY A 173 -8.68 -3.44 15.19
N LEU A 174 -8.78 -4.09 14.03
CA LEU A 174 -9.13 -5.51 13.91
C LEU A 174 -7.90 -6.39 13.73
N GLN A 175 -7.05 -6.06 12.78
CA GLN A 175 -5.81 -6.78 12.48
C GLN A 175 -4.61 -5.95 12.87
N THR A 176 -4.36 -4.83 12.20
CA THR A 176 -3.23 -3.94 12.49
C THR A 176 -3.46 -3.21 13.81
N GLN A 177 -2.49 -3.29 14.72
CA GLN A 177 -2.59 -2.76 16.09
C GLN A 177 -1.51 -1.71 16.35
N ASN A 178 -1.83 -0.71 17.19
CA ASN A 178 -0.88 0.34 17.59
C ASN A 178 -0.21 1.05 16.42
N PHE A 179 -0.92 1.21 15.30
CA PHE A 179 -0.42 1.88 14.12
C PHE A 179 -0.66 3.38 14.24
N THR A 180 0.43 4.14 14.32
CA THR A 180 0.39 5.61 14.38
C THR A 180 1.12 6.14 13.15
N PRO A 181 0.42 6.41 12.04
CA PRO A 181 1.04 6.81 10.80
C PRO A 181 1.70 8.19 10.91
N THR A 182 2.71 8.39 10.07
CA THR A 182 3.43 9.66 9.93
C THR A 182 3.40 10.20 8.52
N LEU A 183 2.90 9.42 7.57
CA LEU A 183 2.80 9.75 6.15
C LEU A 183 1.43 9.32 5.63
N TRP A 184 0.88 10.11 4.73
CA TRP A 184 -0.41 9.83 4.08
C TRP A 184 -0.29 10.01 2.58
N VAL A 185 -1.16 9.33 1.85
CA VAL A 185 -1.34 9.45 0.40
C VAL A 185 -2.82 9.70 0.12
N ASP A 186 -3.14 10.81 -0.50
CA ASP A 186 -4.49 11.06 -1.01
C ASP A 186 -4.80 10.08 -2.14
N ILE A 187 -5.79 9.25 -1.91
CA ILE A 187 -6.28 8.26 -2.87
C ILE A 187 -7.68 8.57 -3.39
N THR A 188 -8.19 9.77 -3.15
CA THR A 188 -9.58 10.15 -3.50
C THR A 188 -9.91 9.83 -4.96
N ASP A 189 -9.03 10.18 -5.88
CA ASP A 189 -9.21 9.94 -7.32
C ASP A 189 -9.03 8.45 -7.72
N TYR A 190 -8.41 7.65 -6.85
CA TYR A 190 -8.10 6.24 -7.10
C TYR A 190 -9.01 5.27 -6.34
N LYS A 191 -9.84 5.78 -5.41
CA LYS A 191 -10.70 4.98 -4.53
C LYS A 191 -11.55 3.97 -5.29
N ALA A 192 -12.25 4.41 -6.34
CA ALA A 192 -13.13 3.53 -7.11
C ALA A 192 -12.38 2.42 -7.86
N GLN A 193 -11.14 2.68 -8.30
CA GLN A 193 -10.33 1.66 -8.98
C GLN A 193 -9.69 0.70 -7.98
N LYS A 194 -9.23 1.19 -6.81
CA LYS A 194 -8.79 0.35 -5.70
C LYS A 194 -9.89 -0.64 -5.30
N GLU A 195 -11.11 -0.15 -5.14
CA GLU A 195 -12.26 -0.98 -4.79
C GLU A 195 -12.49 -2.09 -5.82
N LYS A 196 -12.45 -1.78 -7.11
CA LYS A 196 -12.54 -2.80 -8.17
C LYS A 196 -11.43 -3.84 -8.08
N ALA A 197 -10.23 -3.45 -7.65
CA ALA A 197 -9.10 -4.36 -7.53
C ALA A 197 -9.32 -5.34 -6.36
N TYR A 198 -9.58 -4.87 -5.14
CA TYR A 198 -9.76 -5.79 -4.01
C TYR A 198 -11.05 -6.61 -4.11
N MET A 199 -12.09 -6.12 -4.79
CA MET A 199 -13.32 -6.89 -5.08
C MET A 199 -13.10 -8.08 -6.02
N CYS A 200 -11.95 -8.16 -6.72
CA CYS A 200 -11.57 -9.35 -7.47
C CYS A 200 -11.33 -10.58 -6.58
N HIS A 201 -11.12 -10.39 -5.28
CA HIS A 201 -10.91 -11.46 -4.28
C HIS A 201 -12.26 -11.98 -3.74
N GLU A 202 -13.10 -12.45 -4.67
CA GLU A 202 -14.48 -12.90 -4.39
C GLU A 202 -14.54 -14.00 -3.34
N SER A 203 -13.54 -14.91 -3.33
CA SER A 203 -13.46 -16.03 -2.38
C SER A 203 -13.24 -15.58 -0.93
N GLN A 204 -12.88 -14.30 -0.70
CA GLN A 204 -12.57 -13.74 0.63
C GLN A 204 -13.72 -12.92 1.22
N GLY A 205 -14.87 -12.84 0.53
CA GLY A 205 -16.03 -12.09 1.03
C GLY A 205 -15.77 -10.59 1.15
N MET A 206 -15.00 -10.01 0.21
CA MET A 206 -14.60 -8.59 0.26
C MET A 206 -15.79 -7.63 0.39
N ALA A 207 -16.97 -7.98 -0.12
CA ALA A 207 -18.18 -7.20 0.04
C ALA A 207 -18.60 -7.03 1.52
N GLU A 208 -18.31 -8.02 2.38
CA GLU A 208 -18.65 -7.98 3.80
C GLU A 208 -17.71 -7.07 4.61
N VAL A 209 -16.48 -6.90 4.15
CA VAL A 209 -15.46 -6.09 4.82
C VAL A 209 -15.22 -4.72 4.15
N GLN A 210 -15.90 -4.45 3.03
CA GLN A 210 -15.78 -3.20 2.28
C GLN A 210 -15.97 -1.96 3.17
N GLU A 211 -16.99 -1.97 4.05
CA GLU A 211 -17.29 -0.83 4.93
C GLU A 211 -16.14 -0.54 5.91
N TYR A 212 -15.41 -1.57 6.38
CA TYR A 212 -14.24 -1.39 7.23
C TYR A 212 -13.11 -0.66 6.48
N HIS A 213 -12.80 -1.09 5.25
CA HIS A 213 -11.78 -0.44 4.43
C HIS A 213 -12.17 1.00 4.09
N ASP A 214 -13.43 1.24 3.68
CA ASP A 214 -13.93 2.57 3.39
C ASP A 214 -13.89 3.49 4.62
N THR A 215 -14.26 2.99 5.79
CA THR A 215 -14.21 3.74 7.04
C THR A 215 -12.77 4.10 7.44
N MET A 216 -11.82 3.16 7.30
CA MET A 216 -10.41 3.39 7.56
C MET A 216 -9.85 4.45 6.63
N GLU A 217 -10.09 4.33 5.33
CA GLU A 217 -9.62 5.28 4.33
C GLU A 217 -10.19 6.69 4.52
N ARG A 218 -11.46 6.81 4.91
CA ARG A 218 -12.07 8.10 5.28
C ARG A 218 -11.47 8.69 6.55
N MET A 219 -11.20 7.87 7.57
CA MET A 219 -10.52 8.30 8.79
C MET A 219 -9.13 8.87 8.45
N ARG A 220 -8.36 8.17 7.63
CA ARG A 220 -7.05 8.65 7.15
C ARG A 220 -7.17 9.88 6.27
N GLY A 221 -8.25 9.96 5.48
CA GLY A 221 -8.59 11.16 4.71
C GLY A 221 -8.83 12.38 5.61
N MET A 222 -9.55 12.21 6.72
CA MET A 222 -9.76 13.30 7.70
C MET A 222 -8.43 13.76 8.33
N GLU A 223 -7.52 12.85 8.66
CA GLU A 223 -6.19 13.19 9.17
C GLU A 223 -5.37 13.96 8.14
N HIS A 224 -5.52 13.64 6.86
CA HIS A 224 -4.80 14.25 5.73
C HIS A 224 -5.53 15.43 5.06
N GLN A 225 -6.73 15.75 5.50
CA GLN A 225 -7.60 16.81 4.93
C GLN A 225 -8.03 16.51 3.47
N THR A 226 -8.25 15.24 3.15
CA THR A 226 -8.77 14.73 1.87
C THR A 226 -10.01 13.85 2.11
N GLN A 227 -10.64 13.34 1.05
CA GLN A 227 -11.81 12.47 1.23
C GLN A 227 -11.40 11.05 1.65
N HIS A 228 -10.36 10.49 1.00
CA HIS A 228 -9.83 9.17 1.28
C HIS A 228 -8.30 9.23 1.24
N ALA A 229 -7.65 8.59 2.19
CA ALA A 229 -6.20 8.44 2.20
C ALA A 229 -5.79 7.03 2.65
N GLU A 230 -4.59 6.64 2.24
CA GLU A 230 -3.83 5.53 2.80
C GLU A 230 -2.71 6.10 3.68
N ALA A 231 -2.30 5.33 4.68
CA ALA A 231 -1.38 5.83 5.70
C ALA A 231 -0.19 4.90 5.91
N PHE A 232 0.98 5.49 6.20
CA PHE A 232 2.25 4.76 6.24
C PHE A 232 3.13 5.24 7.38
N ILE A 233 4.10 4.37 7.74
CA ILE A 233 5.23 4.69 8.60
C ILE A 233 6.51 4.35 7.83
N LYS A 234 7.44 5.31 7.70
CA LYS A 234 8.77 5.03 7.16
C LYS A 234 9.66 4.40 8.22
N GLN A 235 10.36 3.32 7.87
CA GLN A 235 11.42 2.75 8.69
C GLN A 235 12.66 3.61 8.58
N ASN A 236 13.09 4.22 9.66
CA ASN A 236 14.33 4.99 9.71
C ASN A 236 15.47 4.11 10.20
N TRP A 237 16.64 4.26 9.59
CA TRP A 237 17.87 3.58 10.01
C TRP A 237 18.62 4.36 11.08
N LYS A 238 18.56 5.69 11.00
CA LYS A 238 19.19 6.61 11.96
C LYS A 238 18.16 7.66 12.36
N ASP A 239 18.25 8.10 13.61
CA ASP A 239 17.59 9.33 14.04
C ASP A 239 18.18 10.48 13.21
N GLU A 240 17.42 10.94 12.20
CA GLU A 240 17.69 12.20 11.52
C GLU A 240 17.15 13.36 12.34
#